data_b1ec7e6a8772073163d70c293842db1b
#
_entry.id   b1ec7e6a8772073163d70c293842db1b
#
_cell.length_a   1.000
_cell.length_b   1.000
_cell.length_c   1.000
_cell.angle_alpha   90.00
_cell.angle_beta   90.00
_cell.angle_gamma   90.00
#
_symmetry.space_group_name_H-M   'P 1'
#
loop_
_entity.id
_entity.type
_entity.pdbx_description
1 polymer ?
#
loop_
_entity_poly.entity_id
_entity_poly.type
_entity_poly.pdbx_seq_one_letter_code
_entity_poly.pdbx_strand_id
1 'polypeptide(L)'
;MLSSSLSVFADDAFTEYNPPQNVVVYSKASRTINAIDPSITTCKKNSYFPGFRGTNQLVVYTRAYGDRTNTNEFGGEAIVKNNIVIAISGADSLIPEDGIVISGHGSAKTWINKNIIVGTRIYVDKEKNTITAYTTSDSYIYGAKECLKEVQDVMNYYINEDSSYNKKRIEDCIKSAQTCIKKAENNPSHVQEFSQLAIEYANKALSMAVPYKNSELRGVWLRPTCRSREEVNYIVARLANAGINNVFIETYYHGMTIFPSKTMVKYGFTEENPIFENFDVLGAFIDECHKKNIKVNVWFETFYVGNKKPESNKQSILAVCPTWSNVTKRSFDSEKPVQSVSEHNGYFLDPSNPEVQTFLLQLACEIIYTYHPDGINMDYIRYPQSNAPHSVGTDQLAWGYTNYARNDFKSIYGVDPITITPCDNYWQAWCDYRRDKVTYFVRRLSKICRSNNVNLTAVIFPNRCAALENKHQDWVVWSKNDYIDGFTPLFLTCDPVTASDLMRGVIKYKNPKTNLYAGLFVTFMNGSQSDLIRQIHEARKLKIDGFSIFDYAHFQDSYIATLKESVCTPPPEPKKIKVKQKTKKRIRRK
;
A
#
# COMPACT_ATOMS: atom_id res chain seq x y z
N MET A 1 25.35 41.30 -16.23
CA MET A 1 24.18 40.94 -17.06
C MET A 1 24.09 39.42 -17.13
N LEU A 2 23.35 38.84 -16.26
CA LEU A 2 22.96 37.43 -16.29
C LEU A 2 21.46 37.44 -16.61
N SER A 3 21.16 37.15 -17.88
CA SER A 3 19.79 37.03 -18.37
C SER A 3 19.13 35.81 -17.70
N SER A 4 18.12 36.08 -16.92
CA SER A 4 17.17 35.11 -16.44
C SER A 4 16.43 34.47 -17.62
N SER A 5 16.82 33.27 -18.02
CA SER A 5 15.94 32.39 -18.79
C SER A 5 14.87 31.83 -17.85
N LEU A 6 13.85 32.63 -17.59
CA LEU A 6 12.61 32.16 -16.98
C LEU A 6 11.95 31.18 -17.96
N SER A 7 11.71 29.99 -17.49
CA SER A 7 11.11 28.88 -18.19
C SER A 7 9.75 29.25 -18.79
N VAL A 8 9.66 29.18 -20.12
CA VAL A 8 8.47 29.49 -20.93
C VAL A 8 7.35 28.44 -20.83
N PHE A 9 7.50 27.39 -20.00
CA PHE A 9 6.66 26.18 -20.08
C PHE A 9 5.59 26.01 -18.99
N ALA A 10 5.47 26.90 -18.01
CA ALA A 10 4.41 26.83 -17.01
C ALA A 10 3.14 27.64 -17.37
N ASP A 11 3.15 28.37 -18.49
CA ASP A 11 2.16 29.41 -18.79
C ASP A 11 0.82 28.88 -19.34
N ASP A 12 0.74 27.67 -19.88
CA ASP A 12 -0.48 27.23 -20.56
C ASP A 12 -1.67 27.06 -19.62
N ALA A 13 -1.47 26.57 -18.39
CA ALA A 13 -2.56 26.43 -17.44
C ALA A 13 -3.07 27.80 -16.88
N PHE A 14 -2.27 28.84 -17.04
CA PHE A 14 -2.61 30.23 -16.66
C PHE A 14 -3.09 31.08 -17.86
N THR A 15 -3.18 30.49 -19.06
CA THR A 15 -3.75 31.12 -20.26
C THR A 15 -5.22 30.76 -20.38
N GLU A 16 -6.10 31.77 -20.58
CA GLU A 16 -7.54 31.53 -20.70
C GLU A 16 -7.85 30.61 -21.85
N TYR A 17 -8.62 29.53 -21.56
CA TYR A 17 -9.05 28.58 -22.56
C TYR A 17 -10.36 29.04 -23.24
N ASN A 18 -10.30 29.32 -24.53
CA ASN A 18 -11.44 29.62 -25.36
C ASN A 18 -11.73 28.40 -26.27
N PRO A 19 -12.80 27.63 -26.03
CA PRO A 19 -13.11 26.45 -26.83
C PRO A 19 -13.30 26.83 -28.32
N PRO A 20 -12.71 26.08 -29.27
CA PRO A 20 -13.01 26.24 -30.69
C PRO A 20 -14.51 26.05 -30.98
N GLN A 21 -15.05 26.68 -32.03
CA GLN A 21 -16.49 26.62 -32.38
C GLN A 21 -17.04 25.21 -32.64
N ASN A 22 -16.17 24.28 -33.07
CA ASN A 22 -16.52 22.87 -33.32
C ASN A 22 -16.39 21.97 -32.08
N VAL A 23 -16.00 22.50 -30.94
CA VAL A 23 -15.83 21.73 -29.69
C VAL A 23 -17.06 21.93 -28.81
N VAL A 24 -17.74 20.84 -28.48
CA VAL A 24 -18.87 20.86 -27.55
C VAL A 24 -18.37 20.90 -26.11
N VAL A 25 -18.78 21.90 -25.34
CA VAL A 25 -18.51 22.02 -23.91
C VAL A 25 -19.63 21.32 -23.13
N TYR A 26 -19.33 20.23 -22.46
CA TYR A 26 -20.27 19.48 -21.63
C TYR A 26 -20.38 20.04 -20.22
N SER A 27 -19.25 20.51 -19.69
CA SER A 27 -19.18 21.09 -18.34
C SER A 27 -18.18 22.23 -18.30
N LYS A 28 -18.58 23.32 -17.63
CA LYS A 28 -17.70 24.41 -17.21
C LYS A 28 -17.94 24.62 -15.73
N ALA A 29 -16.94 24.30 -14.90
CA ALA A 29 -17.04 24.41 -13.45
C ALA A 29 -15.89 25.25 -12.92
N SER A 30 -16.22 26.23 -12.09
CA SER A 30 -15.22 27.09 -11.45
C SER A 30 -15.22 26.92 -9.94
N ARG A 31 -14.05 27.10 -9.32
CA ARG A 31 -13.88 27.07 -7.86
C ARG A 31 -12.77 28.04 -7.43
N THR A 32 -12.91 28.61 -6.25
CA THR A 32 -11.87 29.44 -5.64
C THR A 32 -10.67 28.60 -5.25
N ILE A 33 -9.48 29.08 -5.58
CA ILE A 33 -8.19 28.54 -5.14
C ILE A 33 -7.85 29.18 -3.80
N ASN A 34 -7.48 28.37 -2.82
CA ASN A 34 -7.11 28.85 -1.49
C ASN A 34 -5.62 29.23 -1.40
N ALA A 35 -4.78 28.59 -2.20
CA ALA A 35 -3.37 28.93 -2.32
C ALA A 35 -2.77 28.39 -3.61
N ILE A 36 -1.73 29.07 -4.11
CA ILE A 36 -0.80 28.57 -5.13
C ILE A 36 0.53 28.45 -4.40
N ASP A 37 1.19 27.28 -4.49
CA ASP A 37 2.45 26.96 -3.81
C ASP A 37 2.45 27.39 -2.33
N PRO A 38 1.57 26.80 -1.51
CA PRO A 38 1.42 27.23 -0.12
C PRO A 38 2.71 26.98 0.65
N SER A 39 3.25 28.03 1.26
CA SER A 39 4.38 27.84 2.16
C SER A 39 3.96 27.01 3.38
N ILE A 40 4.87 26.20 3.92
CA ILE A 40 4.66 25.40 5.13
C ILE A 40 4.21 26.29 6.32
N THR A 41 4.55 27.58 6.28
CA THR A 41 4.20 28.57 7.30
C THR A 41 2.77 29.08 7.22
N THR A 42 2.09 28.97 6.08
CA THR A 42 0.70 29.45 5.88
C THR A 42 -0.37 28.43 6.23
N CYS A 43 0.01 27.16 6.38
CA CYS A 43 -0.91 26.13 6.82
C CYS A 43 -1.14 26.23 8.33
N LYS A 44 -2.40 26.34 8.78
CA LYS A 44 -2.72 26.21 10.20
C LYS A 44 -2.14 24.91 10.71
N LYS A 45 -1.24 24.98 11.68
CA LYS A 45 -0.65 23.83 12.34
C LYS A 45 -1.77 23.04 13.00
N ASN A 46 -2.14 21.93 12.40
CA ASN A 46 -2.86 20.88 13.10
C ASN A 46 -1.82 20.14 13.95
N SER A 47 -2.10 19.91 15.23
CA SER A 47 -1.19 19.20 16.14
C SER A 47 -0.78 17.80 15.66
N TYR A 48 -1.54 17.18 14.76
CA TYR A 48 -1.29 15.85 14.20
C TYR A 48 -0.56 15.89 12.86
N PHE A 49 -0.69 16.94 12.09
CA PHE A 49 -0.16 17.07 10.74
C PHE A 49 0.44 18.46 10.56
N PRO A 50 1.65 18.70 11.08
CA PRO A 50 2.32 19.98 10.89
C PRO A 50 2.58 20.20 9.40
N GLY A 51 2.12 21.34 8.89
CA GLY A 51 2.31 21.74 7.50
C GLY A 51 1.12 21.45 6.57
N PHE A 52 0.01 20.89 7.07
CA PHE A 52 -1.15 20.61 6.22
C PHE A 52 -2.12 21.78 6.11
N ARG A 53 -2.67 21.92 4.90
CA ARG A 53 -3.78 22.81 4.59
C ARG A 53 -5.05 22.39 5.33
N GLY A 54 -5.96 23.34 5.51
CA GLY A 54 -7.27 23.07 6.09
C GLY A 54 -8.10 22.13 5.21
N THR A 55 -9.04 21.43 5.84
CA THR A 55 -10.07 20.65 5.15
C THR A 55 -10.87 21.56 4.20
N ASN A 56 -11.30 21.03 3.06
CA ASN A 56 -12.07 21.74 2.02
C ASN A 56 -11.32 22.77 1.17
N GLN A 57 -10.03 22.94 1.37
CA GLN A 57 -9.22 23.84 0.55
C GLN A 57 -8.79 23.20 -0.76
N LEU A 58 -8.88 23.98 -1.85
CA LEU A 58 -8.29 23.68 -3.13
C LEU A 58 -6.96 24.41 -3.26
N VAL A 59 -5.91 23.65 -3.58
CA VAL A 59 -4.55 24.19 -3.70
C VAL A 59 -3.97 23.81 -5.06
N VAL A 60 -3.25 24.74 -5.67
CA VAL A 60 -2.48 24.51 -6.90
C VAL A 60 -1.01 24.46 -6.54
N TYR A 61 -0.34 23.40 -6.98
CA TYR A 61 1.10 23.24 -6.82
C TYR A 61 1.78 23.39 -8.17
N THR A 62 2.79 24.26 -8.22
CA THR A 62 3.72 24.39 -9.35
C THR A 62 5.07 23.80 -8.99
N ARG A 63 5.98 23.70 -9.96
CA ARG A 63 7.34 23.21 -9.72
C ARG A 63 8.13 24.07 -8.72
N ALA A 64 7.72 25.32 -8.49
CA ALA A 64 8.32 26.19 -7.47
C ALA A 64 8.11 25.69 -6.03
N TYR A 65 7.06 24.89 -5.79
CA TYR A 65 6.82 24.25 -4.49
C TYR A 65 7.82 23.11 -4.21
N GLY A 66 8.19 22.34 -5.21
CA GLY A 66 9.07 21.19 -5.11
C GLY A 66 8.74 20.09 -6.12
N ASP A 67 9.25 18.88 -5.87
CA ASP A 67 9.06 17.75 -6.77
C ASP A 67 7.69 17.06 -6.61
N ARG A 68 7.11 17.16 -5.40
CA ARG A 68 5.86 16.48 -5.01
C ARG A 68 4.96 17.39 -4.19
N THR A 69 3.67 17.07 -4.18
CA THR A 69 2.66 17.79 -3.40
C THR A 69 2.75 17.55 -1.90
N ASN A 70 3.38 16.45 -1.48
CA ASN A 70 3.48 16.01 -0.08
C ASN A 70 2.12 15.94 0.62
N THR A 71 1.09 15.51 -0.11
CA THR A 71 -0.27 15.33 0.41
C THR A 71 -0.46 13.89 0.90
N ASN A 72 -1.57 13.63 1.57
CA ASN A 72 -1.91 12.30 2.06
C ASN A 72 -2.95 11.59 1.17
N GLU A 73 -3.11 10.30 1.37
CA GLU A 73 -3.99 9.39 0.62
C GLU A 73 -5.49 9.72 0.70
N PHE A 74 -5.91 10.62 1.56
CA PHE A 74 -7.31 11.03 1.69
C PHE A 74 -7.68 12.19 0.75
N GLY A 75 -6.69 12.75 0.04
CA GLY A 75 -6.88 13.80 -0.95
C GLY A 75 -7.40 13.29 -2.29
N GLY A 76 -7.62 14.24 -3.20
CA GLY A 76 -7.81 14.03 -4.63
C GLY A 76 -6.95 15.02 -5.39
N GLU A 77 -6.24 14.55 -6.41
CA GLU A 77 -5.31 15.35 -7.19
C GLU A 77 -5.54 15.18 -8.68
N ALA A 78 -5.37 16.25 -9.43
CA ALA A 78 -5.36 16.24 -10.89
C ALA A 78 -4.02 16.80 -11.39
N ILE A 79 -3.28 15.99 -12.12
CA ILE A 79 -2.00 16.35 -12.73
C ILE A 79 -2.27 16.98 -14.09
N VAL A 80 -1.83 18.19 -14.28
CA VAL A 80 -2.09 19.00 -15.47
C VAL A 80 -0.79 19.33 -16.18
N LYS A 81 -0.76 19.08 -17.49
CA LYS A 81 0.33 19.44 -18.39
C LYS A 81 -0.25 20.06 -19.66
N ASN A 82 0.33 21.16 -20.15
CA ASN A 82 -0.19 21.89 -21.31
C ASN A 82 -1.70 22.18 -21.18
N ASN A 83 -2.11 22.66 -20.02
CA ASN A 83 -3.51 22.90 -19.60
C ASN A 83 -4.48 21.69 -19.68
N ILE A 84 -3.99 20.49 -19.96
CA ILE A 84 -4.79 19.27 -20.03
C ILE A 84 -4.53 18.39 -18.82
N VAL A 85 -5.57 17.88 -18.19
CA VAL A 85 -5.45 16.85 -17.15
C VAL A 85 -4.97 15.55 -17.77
N ILE A 86 -3.77 15.13 -17.40
CA ILE A 86 -3.15 13.90 -17.91
C ILE A 86 -3.34 12.70 -16.98
N ALA A 87 -3.60 12.94 -15.69
CA ALA A 87 -3.84 11.90 -14.70
C ALA A 87 -4.66 12.42 -13.53
N ILE A 88 -5.38 11.51 -12.87
CA ILE A 88 -6.06 11.72 -11.60
C ILE A 88 -5.39 10.83 -10.56
N SER A 89 -5.03 11.38 -9.41
CA SER A 89 -4.35 10.69 -8.32
C SER A 89 -5.07 10.91 -6.99
N GLY A 90 -4.80 10.05 -6.01
CA GLY A 90 -5.30 10.21 -4.64
C GLY A 90 -4.43 11.12 -3.79
N ALA A 91 -3.10 11.08 -3.96
CA ALA A 91 -2.16 11.74 -3.05
C ALA A 91 -0.74 11.82 -3.60
N ASP A 92 0.02 12.74 -3.02
CA ASP A 92 1.48 12.89 -3.16
C ASP A 92 1.99 12.78 -4.60
N SER A 93 1.29 13.41 -5.52
CA SER A 93 1.64 13.39 -6.94
C SER A 93 2.97 14.09 -7.22
N LEU A 94 3.70 13.54 -8.21
CA LEU A 94 4.81 14.26 -8.84
C LEU A 94 4.27 15.51 -9.55
N ILE A 95 4.92 16.65 -9.31
CA ILE A 95 4.59 17.90 -9.98
C ILE A 95 5.37 17.95 -11.31
N PRO A 96 4.69 18.02 -12.46
CA PRO A 96 5.37 18.11 -13.75
C PRO A 96 6.25 19.37 -13.83
N GLU A 97 7.39 19.30 -14.52
CA GLU A 97 8.25 20.47 -14.73
C GLU A 97 7.56 21.57 -15.55
N ASP A 98 6.72 21.15 -16.50
CA ASP A 98 5.94 21.99 -17.43
C ASP A 98 4.44 21.93 -17.13
N GLY A 99 4.06 21.85 -15.85
CA GLY A 99 2.67 21.71 -15.46
C GLY A 99 2.40 22.08 -14.01
N ILE A 100 1.21 21.70 -13.56
CA ILE A 100 0.73 21.96 -12.19
C ILE A 100 0.02 20.71 -11.64
N VAL A 101 -0.14 20.65 -10.32
CA VAL A 101 -1.05 19.70 -9.67
C VAL A 101 -2.13 20.46 -8.91
N ILE A 102 -3.38 20.13 -9.17
CA ILE A 102 -4.53 20.62 -8.44
C ILE A 102 -4.85 19.62 -7.37
N SER A 103 -4.95 20.04 -6.12
CA SER A 103 -5.10 19.13 -5.00
C SER A 103 -6.17 19.63 -4.02
N GLY A 104 -6.98 18.71 -3.52
CA GLY A 104 -8.09 19.01 -2.61
C GLY A 104 -8.38 17.91 -1.62
N HIS A 105 -8.92 18.29 -0.44
CA HIS A 105 -9.50 17.41 0.56
C HIS A 105 -10.95 17.80 0.83
N GLY A 106 -11.75 16.92 1.41
CA GLY A 106 -13.14 17.19 1.74
C GLY A 106 -13.95 17.65 0.52
N SER A 107 -14.61 18.81 0.62
CA SER A 107 -15.42 19.35 -0.50
C SER A 107 -14.60 19.72 -1.73
N ALA A 108 -13.30 20.01 -1.57
CA ALA A 108 -12.42 20.28 -2.71
C ALA A 108 -12.12 18.99 -3.48
N LYS A 109 -11.87 17.87 -2.80
CA LYS A 109 -11.79 16.53 -3.42
C LYS A 109 -13.07 16.17 -4.15
N THR A 110 -14.23 16.39 -3.50
CA THR A 110 -15.54 16.14 -4.13
C THR A 110 -15.70 16.95 -5.41
N TRP A 111 -15.28 18.22 -5.41
CA TRP A 111 -15.34 19.05 -6.60
C TRP A 111 -14.42 18.54 -7.72
N ILE A 112 -13.15 18.16 -7.39
CA ILE A 112 -12.22 17.55 -8.35
C ILE A 112 -12.86 16.31 -8.98
N ASN A 113 -13.30 15.36 -8.16
CA ASN A 113 -13.86 14.08 -8.65
C ASN A 113 -15.13 14.26 -9.50
N LYS A 114 -15.90 15.33 -9.25
CA LYS A 114 -17.14 15.61 -9.98
C LYS A 114 -16.90 16.29 -11.33
N ASN A 115 -15.90 17.17 -11.42
CA ASN A 115 -15.76 18.12 -12.52
C ASN A 115 -14.52 17.91 -13.39
N ILE A 116 -13.61 17.02 -12.98
CA ILE A 116 -12.33 16.80 -13.66
C ILE A 116 -12.21 15.34 -14.06
N ILE A 117 -11.93 15.10 -15.33
CA ILE A 117 -11.54 13.80 -15.90
C ILE A 117 -10.23 13.95 -16.67
N VAL A 118 -9.57 12.86 -16.99
CA VAL A 118 -8.42 12.89 -17.91
C VAL A 118 -8.86 13.51 -19.24
N GLY A 119 -8.12 14.50 -19.72
CA GLY A 119 -8.48 15.30 -20.89
C GLY A 119 -9.21 16.61 -20.58
N THR A 120 -9.68 16.83 -19.34
CA THR A 120 -10.27 18.12 -18.93
C THR A 120 -9.24 19.24 -19.12
N ARG A 121 -9.68 20.37 -19.68
CA ARG A 121 -8.84 21.54 -19.80
C ARG A 121 -9.00 22.43 -18.58
N ILE A 122 -7.87 22.92 -18.08
CA ILE A 122 -7.78 23.70 -16.85
C ILE A 122 -7.31 25.12 -17.18
N TYR A 123 -7.99 26.08 -16.59
CA TYR A 123 -7.55 27.47 -16.56
C TYR A 123 -7.46 27.99 -15.13
N VAL A 124 -6.34 28.57 -14.76
CA VAL A 124 -6.06 29.16 -13.44
C VAL A 124 -5.95 30.67 -13.60
N ASP A 125 -6.94 31.40 -13.08
CA ASP A 125 -6.92 32.86 -13.00
C ASP A 125 -6.27 33.29 -11.68
N LYS A 126 -5.03 33.78 -11.76
CA LYS A 126 -4.24 34.20 -10.59
C LYS A 126 -4.80 35.49 -9.95
N GLU A 127 -5.38 36.37 -10.76
CA GLU A 127 -5.90 37.66 -10.26
C GLU A 127 -7.19 37.43 -9.45
N LYS A 128 -8.08 36.59 -9.96
CA LYS A 128 -9.34 36.22 -9.30
C LYS A 128 -9.20 35.08 -8.29
N ASN A 129 -8.03 34.46 -8.20
CA ASN A 129 -7.82 33.25 -7.39
C ASN A 129 -8.87 32.15 -7.72
N THR A 130 -9.11 31.88 -8.99
CA THR A 130 -10.07 30.88 -9.42
C THR A 130 -9.47 29.89 -10.39
N ILE A 131 -9.99 28.66 -10.33
CA ILE A 131 -9.72 27.63 -11.31
C ILE A 131 -11.01 27.34 -12.08
N THR A 132 -10.89 27.16 -13.38
CA THR A 132 -12.00 26.73 -14.23
C THR A 132 -11.62 25.46 -14.96
N ALA A 133 -12.45 24.45 -14.83
CA ALA A 133 -12.35 23.17 -15.51
C ALA A 133 -13.37 23.11 -16.67
N TYR A 134 -12.89 22.84 -17.87
CA TYR A 134 -13.70 22.64 -19.06
C TYR A 134 -13.63 21.19 -19.49
N THR A 135 -14.74 20.46 -19.36
CA THR A 135 -14.87 19.11 -19.92
C THR A 135 -15.60 19.20 -21.26
N THR A 136 -14.91 18.82 -22.31
CA THR A 136 -15.36 18.97 -23.70
C THR A 136 -15.44 17.62 -24.41
N SER A 137 -15.98 17.60 -25.65
CA SER A 137 -15.92 16.43 -26.52
C SER A 137 -14.49 15.88 -26.65
N ASP A 138 -13.51 16.79 -26.81
CA ASP A 138 -12.10 16.41 -26.94
C ASP A 138 -11.55 15.80 -25.65
N SER A 139 -12.07 16.20 -24.48
CA SER A 139 -11.65 15.62 -23.19
C SER A 139 -11.96 14.13 -23.11
N TYR A 140 -13.16 13.72 -23.50
CA TYR A 140 -13.57 12.31 -23.50
C TYR A 140 -12.75 11.49 -24.51
N ILE A 141 -12.56 12.02 -25.72
CA ILE A 141 -11.77 11.37 -26.77
C ILE A 141 -10.30 11.25 -26.35
N TYR A 142 -9.75 12.28 -25.71
CA TYR A 142 -8.38 12.28 -25.20
C TYR A 142 -8.19 11.15 -24.17
N GLY A 143 -9.06 11.07 -23.17
CA GLY A 143 -8.99 10.02 -22.15
C GLY A 143 -9.05 8.60 -22.74
N ALA A 144 -9.92 8.38 -23.73
CA ALA A 144 -10.02 7.09 -24.42
C ALA A 144 -8.76 6.75 -25.22
N LYS A 145 -8.17 7.73 -25.90
CA LYS A 145 -6.91 7.55 -26.66
C LYS A 145 -5.73 7.24 -25.73
N GLU A 146 -5.60 7.92 -24.59
CA GLU A 146 -4.54 7.65 -23.63
C GLU A 146 -4.66 6.24 -23.02
N CYS A 147 -5.87 5.78 -22.67
CA CYS A 147 -6.07 4.40 -22.23
C CYS A 147 -5.65 3.37 -23.29
N LEU A 148 -5.97 3.63 -24.56
CA LEU A 148 -5.58 2.73 -25.65
C LEU A 148 -4.06 2.73 -25.89
N LYS A 149 -3.41 3.88 -25.79
CA LYS A 149 -1.96 4.02 -25.89
C LYS A 149 -1.26 3.25 -24.76
N GLU A 150 -1.77 3.35 -23.52
CA GLU A 150 -1.26 2.58 -22.39
C GLU A 150 -1.26 1.07 -22.67
N VAL A 151 -2.35 0.53 -23.23
CA VAL A 151 -2.41 -0.89 -23.62
C VAL A 151 -1.28 -1.24 -24.60
N GLN A 152 -1.03 -0.39 -25.58
CA GLN A 152 0.03 -0.60 -26.57
C GLN A 152 1.42 -0.59 -25.91
N ASP A 153 1.65 0.33 -24.98
CA ASP A 153 2.91 0.44 -24.24
C ASP A 153 3.16 -0.81 -23.37
N VAL A 154 2.12 -1.31 -22.69
CA VAL A 154 2.17 -2.55 -21.90
C VAL A 154 2.43 -3.77 -22.80
N MET A 155 1.75 -3.88 -23.93
CA MET A 155 2.01 -4.96 -24.90
C MET A 155 3.45 -4.95 -25.42
N ASN A 156 3.97 -3.76 -25.75
CA ASN A 156 5.36 -3.60 -26.22
C ASN A 156 6.36 -4.02 -25.13
N TYR A 157 6.06 -3.73 -23.86
CA TYR A 157 6.90 -4.14 -22.74
C TYR A 157 7.00 -5.68 -22.64
N TYR A 158 5.89 -6.40 -22.84
CA TYR A 158 5.83 -7.87 -22.73
C TYR A 158 5.99 -8.59 -24.08
N ILE A 159 6.44 -7.90 -25.15
CA ILE A 159 6.50 -8.45 -26.52
C ILE A 159 7.36 -9.72 -26.63
N ASN A 160 8.37 -9.86 -25.76
CA ASN A 160 9.28 -11.01 -25.72
C ASN A 160 8.86 -12.09 -24.71
N GLU A 161 7.79 -11.87 -23.95
CA GLU A 161 7.23 -12.88 -23.07
C GLU A 161 6.16 -13.66 -23.83
N ASP A 162 5.93 -14.94 -23.45
CA ASP A 162 4.92 -15.77 -24.10
C ASP A 162 3.50 -15.32 -23.74
N SER A 163 3.12 -14.17 -24.30
CA SER A 163 1.78 -13.60 -24.22
C SER A 163 0.86 -14.05 -25.37
N SER A 164 1.32 -15.00 -26.20
CA SER A 164 0.57 -15.52 -27.36
C SER A 164 -0.82 -16.03 -27.01
N TYR A 165 -0.98 -16.45 -25.75
CA TYR A 165 -2.23 -16.98 -25.18
C TYR A 165 -3.44 -16.04 -25.34
N ASN A 166 -3.27 -14.74 -25.07
CA ASN A 166 -4.37 -13.76 -25.14
C ASN A 166 -4.29 -12.82 -26.37
N LYS A 167 -3.30 -12.97 -27.23
CA LYS A 167 -2.99 -11.99 -28.29
C LYS A 167 -4.21 -11.62 -29.12
N LYS A 168 -4.95 -12.61 -29.63
CA LYS A 168 -6.14 -12.37 -30.47
C LYS A 168 -7.22 -11.61 -29.69
N ARG A 169 -7.49 -11.99 -28.43
CA ARG A 169 -8.50 -11.32 -27.58
C ARG A 169 -8.12 -9.88 -27.30
N ILE A 170 -6.83 -9.60 -27.06
CA ILE A 170 -6.30 -8.25 -26.86
C ILE A 170 -6.49 -7.44 -28.14
N GLU A 171 -6.09 -7.97 -29.32
CA GLU A 171 -6.25 -7.32 -30.62
C GLU A 171 -7.72 -7.01 -30.93
N ASP A 172 -8.66 -7.93 -30.62
CA ASP A 172 -10.09 -7.73 -30.80
C ASP A 172 -10.61 -6.59 -29.89
N CYS A 173 -10.15 -6.50 -28.64
CA CYS A 173 -10.51 -5.41 -27.74
C CYS A 173 -9.92 -4.07 -28.20
N ILE A 174 -8.67 -4.03 -28.67
CA ILE A 174 -8.04 -2.82 -29.22
C ILE A 174 -8.83 -2.33 -30.43
N LYS A 175 -9.20 -3.22 -31.35
CA LYS A 175 -10.01 -2.89 -32.53
C LYS A 175 -11.38 -2.34 -32.16
N SER A 176 -12.01 -2.91 -31.14
CA SER A 176 -13.30 -2.43 -30.61
C SER A 176 -13.15 -1.03 -30.01
N ALA A 177 -12.11 -0.78 -29.20
CA ALA A 177 -11.80 0.53 -28.64
C ALA A 177 -11.56 1.57 -29.74
N GLN A 178 -10.74 1.25 -30.76
CA GLN A 178 -10.51 2.13 -31.92
C GLN A 178 -11.79 2.47 -32.68
N THR A 179 -12.69 1.47 -32.82
CA THR A 179 -13.99 1.68 -33.47
C THR A 179 -14.88 2.62 -32.68
N CYS A 180 -14.89 2.47 -31.35
CA CYS A 180 -15.62 3.36 -30.46
C CYS A 180 -15.04 4.79 -30.47
N ILE A 181 -13.71 4.96 -30.47
CA ILE A 181 -13.07 6.29 -30.61
C ILE A 181 -13.50 6.96 -31.91
N LYS A 182 -13.45 6.26 -33.04
CA LYS A 182 -13.91 6.80 -34.32
C LYS A 182 -15.39 7.20 -34.32
N LYS A 183 -16.26 6.42 -33.64
CA LYS A 183 -17.66 6.78 -33.44
C LYS A 183 -17.81 8.04 -32.59
N ALA A 184 -17.00 8.18 -31.51
CA ALA A 184 -16.99 9.37 -30.67
C ALA A 184 -16.58 10.62 -31.46
N GLU A 185 -15.53 10.53 -32.29
CA GLU A 185 -15.07 11.63 -33.17
C GLU A 185 -16.12 12.09 -34.15
N ASN A 186 -16.96 11.16 -34.67
CA ASN A 186 -17.96 11.46 -35.69
C ASN A 186 -19.37 11.78 -35.12
N ASN A 187 -19.60 11.60 -33.82
CA ASN A 187 -20.88 11.78 -33.17
C ASN A 187 -20.77 12.59 -31.87
N PRO A 188 -20.63 13.90 -31.93
CA PRO A 188 -20.48 14.74 -30.74
C PRO A 188 -21.56 14.58 -29.69
N SER A 189 -22.81 14.28 -30.08
CA SER A 189 -23.93 14.05 -29.15
C SER A 189 -23.80 12.78 -28.31
N HIS A 190 -22.99 11.79 -28.72
CA HIS A 190 -22.75 10.51 -28.06
C HIS A 190 -21.29 10.29 -27.70
N VAL A 191 -20.48 11.36 -27.69
CA VAL A 191 -19.03 11.25 -27.44
C VAL A 191 -18.72 10.61 -26.09
N GLN A 192 -19.48 10.95 -25.07
CA GLN A 192 -19.28 10.41 -23.72
C GLN A 192 -19.52 8.89 -23.71
N GLU A 193 -20.62 8.42 -24.29
CA GLU A 193 -20.95 7.00 -24.35
C GLU A 193 -19.89 6.19 -25.11
N PHE A 194 -19.54 6.64 -26.33
CA PHE A 194 -18.55 5.93 -27.14
C PHE A 194 -17.14 5.97 -26.55
N SER A 195 -16.74 7.09 -25.92
CA SER A 195 -15.44 7.16 -25.25
C SER A 195 -15.39 6.26 -24.03
N GLN A 196 -16.48 6.18 -23.25
CA GLN A 196 -16.56 5.27 -22.11
C GLN A 196 -16.44 3.80 -22.55
N LEU A 197 -17.16 3.40 -23.60
CA LEU A 197 -17.01 2.06 -24.18
C LEU A 197 -15.59 1.77 -24.68
N ALA A 198 -14.94 2.76 -25.26
CA ALA A 198 -13.55 2.62 -25.70
C ALA A 198 -12.61 2.38 -24.51
N ILE A 199 -12.78 3.11 -23.39
CA ILE A 199 -12.01 2.93 -22.15
C ILE A 199 -12.27 1.53 -21.57
N GLU A 200 -13.50 1.05 -21.57
CA GLU A 200 -13.83 -0.30 -21.07
C GLU A 200 -13.13 -1.40 -21.89
N TYR A 201 -13.14 -1.29 -23.23
CA TYR A 201 -12.39 -2.21 -24.10
C TYR A 201 -10.88 -2.11 -23.89
N ALA A 202 -10.35 -0.90 -23.73
CA ALA A 202 -8.93 -0.69 -23.45
C ALA A 202 -8.53 -1.31 -22.09
N ASN A 203 -9.29 -1.07 -21.01
CA ASN A 203 -9.05 -1.66 -19.71
C ASN A 203 -9.13 -3.20 -19.73
N LYS A 204 -10.06 -3.76 -20.51
CA LYS A 204 -10.14 -5.22 -20.71
C LYS A 204 -8.93 -5.75 -21.47
N ALA A 205 -8.45 -5.03 -22.48
CA ALA A 205 -7.21 -5.38 -23.16
C ALA A 205 -6.00 -5.31 -22.21
N LEU A 206 -5.92 -4.26 -21.38
CA LEU A 206 -4.87 -4.07 -20.39
C LEU A 206 -4.77 -5.25 -19.41
N SER A 207 -5.90 -5.72 -18.88
CA SER A 207 -5.93 -6.84 -17.95
C SER A 207 -5.40 -8.15 -18.55
N MET A 208 -5.56 -8.33 -19.87
CA MET A 208 -5.03 -9.48 -20.60
C MET A 208 -3.59 -9.30 -21.07
N ALA A 209 -3.12 -8.06 -21.19
CA ALA A 209 -1.77 -7.74 -21.70
C ALA A 209 -0.66 -7.98 -20.67
N VAL A 210 -1.00 -8.07 -19.37
CA VAL A 210 -0.04 -8.37 -18.29
C VAL A 210 -0.02 -9.88 -18.06
N PRO A 211 1.04 -10.62 -18.50
CA PRO A 211 1.03 -12.09 -18.54
C PRO A 211 1.15 -12.73 -17.15
N TYR A 212 0.88 -14.05 -17.07
CA TYR A 212 1.15 -14.85 -15.88
C TYR A 212 2.66 -14.99 -15.63
N LYS A 213 3.06 -14.95 -14.35
CA LYS A 213 4.43 -15.18 -13.92
C LYS A 213 4.49 -16.29 -12.87
N ASN A 214 5.14 -17.39 -13.19
CA ASN A 214 5.11 -18.60 -12.36
C ASN A 214 5.74 -18.41 -10.97
N SER A 215 6.91 -17.78 -10.91
CA SER A 215 7.71 -17.61 -9.67
C SER A 215 7.24 -16.46 -8.76
N GLU A 216 6.10 -15.85 -9.05
CA GLU A 216 5.61 -14.67 -8.34
C GLU A 216 4.77 -15.06 -7.12
N LEU A 217 5.02 -14.42 -5.98
CA LEU A 217 4.09 -14.45 -4.86
C LEU A 217 2.82 -13.66 -5.23
N ARG A 218 1.67 -14.30 -5.13
CA ARG A 218 0.34 -13.69 -5.28
C ARG A 218 -0.41 -13.88 -3.98
N GLY A 219 -0.37 -12.86 -3.13
CA GLY A 219 -0.85 -12.92 -1.76
C GLY A 219 -2.16 -12.19 -1.54
N VAL A 220 -2.83 -12.53 -0.43
CA VAL A 220 -3.96 -11.78 0.12
C VAL A 220 -3.84 -11.77 1.64
N TRP A 221 -4.01 -10.59 2.27
CA TRP A 221 -4.22 -10.51 3.71
C TRP A 221 -5.66 -10.85 4.05
N LEU A 222 -5.81 -11.71 5.04
CA LEU A 222 -7.11 -12.22 5.45
C LEU A 222 -7.28 -12.13 6.96
N ARG A 223 -8.33 -11.40 7.38
CA ARG A 223 -8.83 -11.41 8.75
C ARG A 223 -9.93 -12.46 8.84
N PRO A 224 -9.72 -13.56 9.59
CA PRO A 224 -10.72 -14.61 9.69
C PRO A 224 -11.99 -14.15 10.42
N THR A 225 -13.13 -14.62 9.93
CA THR A 225 -14.43 -14.49 10.59
C THR A 225 -15.18 -15.82 10.61
N CYS A 226 -14.56 -16.87 10.07
CA CYS A 226 -15.13 -18.20 9.93
C CYS A 226 -15.32 -18.89 11.27
N ARG A 227 -16.42 -19.63 11.41
CA ARG A 227 -16.76 -20.43 12.59
C ARG A 227 -16.96 -21.91 12.26
N SER A 228 -16.72 -22.29 11.01
CA SER A 228 -16.81 -23.68 10.55
C SER A 228 -15.78 -23.98 9.47
N ARG A 229 -15.50 -25.27 9.28
CA ARG A 229 -14.59 -25.73 8.22
C ARG A 229 -15.18 -25.50 6.84
N GLU A 230 -16.49 -25.51 6.68
CA GLU A 230 -17.19 -25.24 5.43
C GLU A 230 -16.94 -23.79 4.98
N GLU A 231 -17.01 -22.82 5.90
CA GLU A 231 -16.70 -21.41 5.61
C GLU A 231 -15.24 -21.24 5.21
N VAL A 232 -14.30 -21.90 5.90
CA VAL A 232 -12.89 -21.92 5.53
C VAL A 232 -12.70 -22.50 4.13
N ASN A 233 -13.33 -23.63 3.83
CA ASN A 233 -13.27 -24.28 2.50
C ASN A 233 -13.77 -23.36 1.39
N TYR A 234 -14.85 -22.61 1.64
CA TYR A 234 -15.39 -21.64 0.69
C TYR A 234 -14.36 -20.55 0.38
N ILE A 235 -13.75 -19.95 1.42
CA ILE A 235 -12.74 -18.90 1.26
C ILE A 235 -11.51 -19.45 0.51
N VAL A 236 -10.98 -20.60 0.92
CA VAL A 236 -9.80 -21.21 0.31
C VAL A 236 -10.07 -21.60 -1.15
N ALA A 237 -11.25 -22.11 -1.46
CA ALA A 237 -11.65 -22.40 -2.84
C ALA A 237 -11.71 -21.12 -3.69
N ARG A 238 -12.23 -20.03 -3.12
CA ARG A 238 -12.30 -18.72 -3.79
C ARG A 238 -10.90 -18.16 -4.07
N LEU A 239 -9.97 -18.25 -3.09
CA LEU A 239 -8.57 -17.84 -3.26
C LEU A 239 -7.84 -18.69 -4.31
N ALA A 240 -7.98 -20.01 -4.25
CA ALA A 240 -7.42 -20.92 -5.24
C ALA A 240 -7.93 -20.62 -6.66
N ASN A 241 -9.24 -20.38 -6.78
CA ASN A 241 -9.87 -19.99 -8.05
C ASN A 241 -9.36 -18.64 -8.58
N ALA A 242 -8.97 -17.73 -7.70
CA ALA A 242 -8.36 -16.45 -8.07
C ALA A 242 -6.87 -16.57 -8.48
N GLY A 243 -6.27 -17.77 -8.36
CA GLY A 243 -4.85 -18.01 -8.62
C GLY A 243 -3.93 -17.45 -7.53
N ILE A 244 -4.46 -17.20 -6.34
CA ILE A 244 -3.69 -16.83 -5.15
C ILE A 244 -2.90 -18.05 -4.67
N ASN A 245 -1.63 -17.86 -4.33
CA ASN A 245 -0.72 -18.91 -3.89
C ASN A 245 -0.13 -18.66 -2.49
N ASN A 246 -0.47 -17.54 -1.86
CA ASN A 246 -0.09 -17.21 -0.49
C ASN A 246 -1.26 -16.51 0.22
N VAL A 247 -1.47 -16.80 1.48
CA VAL A 247 -2.40 -16.08 2.33
C VAL A 247 -1.68 -15.62 3.58
N PHE A 248 -1.95 -14.37 4.00
CA PHE A 248 -1.48 -13.79 5.25
C PHE A 248 -2.66 -13.74 6.21
N ILE A 249 -2.71 -14.71 7.16
CA ILE A 249 -3.85 -14.89 8.07
C ILE A 249 -3.58 -14.15 9.36
N GLU A 250 -4.45 -13.24 9.73
CA GLU A 250 -4.35 -12.49 10.99
C GLU A 250 -4.60 -13.42 12.18
N THR A 251 -3.49 -13.85 12.79
CA THR A 251 -3.45 -14.94 13.77
C THR A 251 -3.33 -14.43 15.20
N TYR A 252 -2.54 -13.37 15.42
CA TYR A 252 -2.52 -12.62 16.67
C TYR A 252 -2.98 -11.21 16.36
N TYR A 253 -4.13 -10.85 16.90
CA TYR A 253 -4.90 -9.69 16.49
C TYR A 253 -5.58 -9.04 17.70
N HIS A 254 -5.39 -7.75 17.86
CA HIS A 254 -5.94 -6.99 18.99
C HIS A 254 -5.64 -7.62 20.36
N GLY A 255 -4.43 -8.17 20.52
CA GLY A 255 -3.99 -8.79 21.78
C GLY A 255 -4.64 -10.14 22.06
N MET A 256 -5.25 -10.80 21.09
CA MET A 256 -5.85 -12.13 21.18
C MET A 256 -5.40 -13.02 20.02
N THR A 257 -5.40 -14.32 20.25
CA THR A 257 -5.15 -15.33 19.21
C THR A 257 -6.46 -15.79 18.57
N ILE A 258 -6.39 -16.36 17.36
CA ILE A 258 -7.52 -17.02 16.70
C ILE A 258 -7.53 -18.53 16.92
N PHE A 259 -6.75 -19.00 17.87
CA PHE A 259 -6.62 -20.40 18.28
C PHE A 259 -6.43 -20.46 19.80
N PRO A 260 -6.76 -21.59 20.46
CA PRO A 260 -6.57 -21.73 21.91
C PRO A 260 -5.07 -21.78 22.24
N SER A 261 -4.57 -20.73 22.88
CA SER A 261 -3.14 -20.54 23.15
C SER A 261 -2.78 -20.87 24.60
N LYS A 262 -1.92 -21.86 24.79
CA LYS A 262 -1.33 -22.19 26.09
C LYS A 262 -0.43 -21.07 26.62
N THR A 263 0.21 -20.33 25.72
CA THR A 263 1.03 -19.18 26.09
C THR A 263 0.17 -18.06 26.67
N MET A 264 -0.97 -17.75 26.04
CA MET A 264 -1.89 -16.75 26.55
C MET A 264 -2.39 -17.14 27.97
N VAL A 265 -2.84 -18.36 28.16
CA VAL A 265 -3.28 -18.89 29.46
C VAL A 265 -2.16 -18.82 30.52
N LYS A 266 -0.93 -19.20 30.16
CA LYS A 266 0.25 -19.14 31.07
C LYS A 266 0.49 -17.75 31.65
N TYR A 267 0.20 -16.69 30.88
CA TYR A 267 0.34 -15.30 31.32
C TYR A 267 -0.93 -14.73 31.97
N GLY A 268 -2.01 -15.51 32.05
CA GLY A 268 -3.29 -15.09 32.63
C GLY A 268 -4.14 -14.26 31.65
N PHE A 269 -3.82 -14.32 30.36
CA PHE A 269 -4.57 -13.62 29.31
C PHE A 269 -5.72 -14.47 28.77
N THR A 270 -6.63 -13.83 28.03
CA THR A 270 -7.70 -14.53 27.31
C THR A 270 -7.10 -15.57 26.38
N GLU A 271 -7.50 -16.83 26.50
CA GLU A 271 -6.94 -17.98 25.77
C GLU A 271 -6.99 -17.79 24.26
N GLU A 272 -8.16 -17.37 23.75
CA GLU A 272 -8.41 -17.06 22.34
C GLU A 272 -9.48 -15.98 22.19
N ASN A 273 -9.63 -15.45 20.99
CA ASN A 273 -10.74 -14.56 20.69
C ASN A 273 -12.07 -15.34 20.79
N PRO A 274 -13.02 -14.93 21.65
CA PRO A 274 -14.26 -15.68 21.90
C PRO A 274 -15.12 -15.96 20.67
N ILE A 275 -14.93 -15.23 19.56
CA ILE A 275 -15.66 -15.53 18.32
C ILE A 275 -15.25 -16.87 17.68
N PHE A 276 -14.10 -17.44 18.06
CA PHE A 276 -13.59 -18.72 17.54
C PHE A 276 -13.72 -19.86 18.56
N GLU A 277 -14.34 -19.61 19.70
CA GLU A 277 -14.53 -20.64 20.73
C GLU A 277 -15.07 -21.94 20.12
N ASN A 278 -14.41 -23.05 20.45
CA ASN A 278 -14.69 -24.40 19.95
C ASN A 278 -14.37 -24.66 18.46
N PHE A 279 -13.65 -23.76 17.78
CA PHE A 279 -13.25 -23.99 16.40
C PHE A 279 -11.83 -23.45 16.14
N ASP A 280 -10.85 -24.36 15.99
CA ASP A 280 -9.48 -24.01 15.59
C ASP A 280 -9.45 -23.56 14.14
N VAL A 281 -9.70 -22.26 13.95
CA VAL A 281 -9.74 -21.63 12.63
C VAL A 281 -8.37 -21.59 11.95
N LEU A 282 -7.27 -21.45 12.71
CA LEU A 282 -5.92 -21.43 12.17
C LEU A 282 -5.55 -22.79 11.59
N GLY A 283 -5.74 -23.87 12.36
CA GLY A 283 -5.51 -25.23 11.90
C GLY A 283 -6.35 -25.58 10.66
N ALA A 284 -7.61 -25.17 10.64
CA ALA A 284 -8.48 -25.38 9.49
C ALA A 284 -7.97 -24.66 8.23
N PHE A 285 -7.53 -23.40 8.34
CA PHE A 285 -6.95 -22.68 7.19
C PHE A 285 -5.67 -23.32 6.67
N ILE A 286 -4.75 -23.72 7.57
CA ILE A 286 -3.49 -24.36 7.17
C ILE A 286 -3.78 -25.66 6.40
N ASP A 287 -4.63 -26.53 6.95
CA ASP A 287 -5.03 -27.78 6.31
C ASP A 287 -5.61 -27.56 4.90
N GLU A 288 -6.59 -26.66 4.79
CA GLU A 288 -7.30 -26.47 3.52
C GLU A 288 -6.47 -25.71 2.48
N CYS A 289 -5.65 -24.74 2.92
CA CYS A 289 -4.72 -24.03 2.03
C CYS A 289 -3.65 -24.97 1.45
N HIS A 290 -3.04 -25.81 2.29
CA HIS A 290 -2.01 -26.76 1.84
C HIS A 290 -2.57 -27.78 0.83
N LYS A 291 -3.82 -28.24 0.98
CA LYS A 291 -4.51 -29.10 -0.03
C LYS A 291 -4.64 -28.42 -1.41
N LYS A 292 -4.59 -27.07 -1.44
CA LYS A 292 -4.68 -26.28 -2.67
C LYS A 292 -3.34 -25.69 -3.10
N ASN A 293 -2.22 -26.09 -2.48
CA ASN A 293 -0.88 -25.52 -2.69
C ASN A 293 -0.82 -24.01 -2.43
N ILE A 294 -1.61 -23.51 -1.50
CA ILE A 294 -1.55 -22.14 -1.01
C ILE A 294 -0.73 -22.13 0.27
N LYS A 295 0.32 -21.33 0.31
CA LYS A 295 1.15 -21.12 1.49
C LYS A 295 0.45 -20.25 2.51
N VAL A 296 0.61 -20.59 3.79
CA VAL A 296 0.03 -19.85 4.91
C VAL A 296 1.11 -19.08 5.66
N ASN A 297 0.99 -17.77 5.67
CA ASN A 297 1.81 -16.87 6.46
C ASN A 297 0.97 -16.33 7.63
N VAL A 298 1.47 -16.49 8.84
CA VAL A 298 0.84 -15.94 10.05
C VAL A 298 1.02 -14.44 10.05
N TRP A 299 -0.06 -13.67 9.95
CA TRP A 299 -0.04 -12.22 10.15
C TRP A 299 -0.11 -11.93 11.65
N PHE A 300 0.96 -11.33 12.17
CA PHE A 300 1.24 -11.18 13.59
C PHE A 300 1.37 -9.70 13.95
N GLU A 301 0.36 -9.13 14.64
CA GLU A 301 0.35 -7.73 15.12
C GLU A 301 1.29 -7.56 16.32
N THR A 302 2.59 -7.56 16.09
CA THR A 302 3.64 -7.77 17.08
C THR A 302 3.50 -6.94 18.34
N PHE A 303 3.56 -5.61 18.27
CA PHE A 303 3.49 -4.73 19.45
C PHE A 303 2.14 -4.02 19.61
N TYR A 304 1.21 -4.22 18.71
CA TYR A 304 -0.12 -3.63 18.79
C TYR A 304 -1.09 -4.58 19.50
N VAL A 305 -1.91 -4.07 20.42
CA VAL A 305 -2.86 -4.89 21.20
C VAL A 305 -4.31 -4.39 21.08
N GLY A 306 -4.61 -3.65 20.02
CA GLY A 306 -5.95 -3.18 19.72
C GLY A 306 -6.31 -1.84 20.35
N ASN A 307 -7.55 -1.43 20.16
CA ASN A 307 -8.06 -0.13 20.58
C ASN A 307 -9.15 -0.20 21.67
N LYS A 308 -9.50 -1.39 22.11
CA LYS A 308 -10.44 -1.56 23.24
C LYS A 308 -9.74 -1.22 24.54
N LYS A 309 -10.45 -0.53 25.41
CA LYS A 309 -9.92 -0.18 26.74
C LYS A 309 -9.61 -1.44 27.53
N PRO A 310 -8.44 -1.52 28.21
CA PRO A 310 -8.04 -2.71 28.97
C PRO A 310 -9.09 -3.19 29.98
N GLU A 311 -9.77 -2.27 30.66
CA GLU A 311 -10.80 -2.56 31.63
C GLU A 311 -12.07 -3.22 31.06
N SER A 312 -12.23 -3.19 29.73
CA SER A 312 -13.35 -3.88 29.04
C SER A 312 -13.22 -5.41 29.06
N ASN A 313 -12.00 -5.92 29.27
CA ASN A 313 -11.70 -7.34 29.45
C ASN A 313 -10.60 -7.50 30.50
N LYS A 314 -10.94 -8.02 31.68
CA LYS A 314 -10.01 -8.21 32.81
C LYS A 314 -8.83 -9.15 32.50
N GLN A 315 -8.95 -9.98 31.47
CA GLN A 315 -7.89 -10.85 30.97
C GLN A 315 -7.21 -10.31 29.71
N SER A 316 -7.46 -9.05 29.34
CA SER A 316 -6.67 -8.41 28.29
C SER A 316 -5.21 -8.20 28.74
N ILE A 317 -4.29 -8.19 27.81
CA ILE A 317 -2.84 -8.09 28.10
C ILE A 317 -2.55 -6.89 29.02
N LEU A 318 -3.09 -5.72 28.70
CA LEU A 318 -2.84 -4.50 29.46
C LEU A 318 -3.72 -4.32 30.71
N ALA A 319 -4.74 -5.16 30.91
CA ALA A 319 -5.45 -5.24 32.20
C ALA A 319 -4.65 -6.07 33.20
N VAL A 320 -4.03 -7.17 32.75
CA VAL A 320 -3.18 -8.04 33.59
C VAL A 320 -1.80 -7.45 33.79
N CYS A 321 -1.20 -6.90 32.73
CA CYS A 321 0.16 -6.34 32.73
C CYS A 321 0.16 -4.87 32.28
N PRO A 322 -0.38 -3.93 33.05
CA PRO A 322 -0.48 -2.52 32.66
C PRO A 322 0.89 -1.86 32.43
N THR A 323 1.94 -2.32 33.09
CA THR A 323 3.33 -1.85 32.93
C THR A 323 3.96 -2.23 31.59
N TRP A 324 3.31 -3.12 30.82
CA TRP A 324 3.78 -3.45 29.48
C TRP A 324 3.34 -2.41 28.42
N SER A 325 2.45 -1.48 28.80
CA SER A 325 2.01 -0.41 27.91
C SER A 325 3.14 0.52 27.53
N ASN A 326 3.28 0.80 26.26
CA ASN A 326 4.11 1.88 25.79
C ASN A 326 3.52 3.23 26.22
N VAL A 327 4.38 4.20 26.54
CA VAL A 327 3.97 5.55 26.97
C VAL A 327 4.78 6.63 26.25
N THR A 328 4.19 7.83 26.20
CA THR A 328 4.87 8.99 25.62
C THR A 328 5.73 9.72 26.66
N LYS A 329 6.59 10.63 26.19
CA LYS A 329 7.34 11.54 27.08
C LYS A 329 6.38 12.35 27.97
N ARG A 330 5.21 12.75 27.45
CA ARG A 330 4.20 13.49 28.21
C ARG A 330 3.47 12.66 29.26
N SER A 331 3.35 11.34 29.03
CA SER A 331 2.62 10.41 29.88
C SER A 331 3.53 9.39 30.56
N PHE A 332 4.80 9.71 30.76
CA PHE A 332 5.82 8.80 31.28
C PHE A 332 5.54 8.27 32.70
N ASP A 333 4.77 9.02 33.49
CA ASP A 333 4.35 8.73 34.85
C ASP A 333 2.91 8.18 34.93
N SER A 334 2.30 7.86 33.78
CA SER A 334 0.94 7.30 33.77
C SER A 334 0.92 5.92 34.39
N GLU A 335 0.06 5.72 35.39
CA GLU A 335 -0.23 4.42 35.99
C GLU A 335 -1.15 3.55 35.10
N LYS A 336 -1.75 4.14 34.06
CA LYS A 336 -2.70 3.48 33.15
C LYS A 336 -2.10 3.33 31.75
N PRO A 337 -2.49 2.29 31.00
CA PRO A 337 -2.15 2.15 29.59
C PRO A 337 -2.53 3.38 28.76
N VAL A 338 -1.66 3.77 27.84
CA VAL A 338 -1.79 5.00 27.05
C VAL A 338 -2.15 4.68 25.61
N GLN A 339 -3.22 5.32 25.10
CA GLN A 339 -3.67 5.20 23.72
C GLN A 339 -2.88 6.10 22.78
N SER A 340 -2.58 5.60 21.59
CA SER A 340 -2.08 6.40 20.48
C SER A 340 -3.25 6.86 19.60
N VAL A 341 -3.56 8.15 19.68
CA VAL A 341 -4.67 8.75 18.90
C VAL A 341 -4.41 8.65 17.39
N SER A 342 -3.16 8.80 16.97
CA SER A 342 -2.75 8.70 15.56
C SER A 342 -2.76 7.27 15.01
N GLU A 343 -2.94 6.25 15.88
CA GLU A 343 -2.98 4.83 15.53
C GLU A 343 -4.35 4.23 15.89
N HIS A 344 -5.42 4.84 15.41
CA HIS A 344 -6.81 4.41 15.62
C HIS A 344 -7.21 4.25 17.10
N ASN A 345 -6.65 5.10 17.98
CA ASN A 345 -6.76 4.98 19.44
C ASN A 345 -6.24 3.65 20.00
N GLY A 346 -5.25 3.07 19.34
CA GLY A 346 -4.69 1.78 19.72
C GLY A 346 -3.72 1.85 20.88
N TYR A 347 -3.55 0.72 21.54
CA TYR A 347 -2.54 0.49 22.58
C TYR A 347 -1.38 -0.31 22.01
N PHE A 348 -0.19 -0.02 22.50
CA PHE A 348 1.02 -0.72 22.11
C PHE A 348 1.79 -1.24 23.32
N LEU A 349 2.42 -2.39 23.15
CA LEU A 349 3.39 -2.92 24.09
C LEU A 349 4.73 -2.18 23.93
N ASP A 350 5.50 -2.13 25.01
CA ASP A 350 6.85 -1.55 24.98
C ASP A 350 7.88 -2.53 24.40
N PRO A 351 8.47 -2.24 23.23
CA PRO A 351 9.50 -3.11 22.63
C PRO A 351 10.78 -3.23 23.48
N SER A 352 11.04 -2.32 24.40
CA SER A 352 12.20 -2.36 25.27
C SER A 352 12.05 -3.35 26.44
N ASN A 353 10.81 -3.68 26.82
CA ASN A 353 10.52 -4.55 27.95
C ASN A 353 10.85 -6.02 27.61
N PRO A 354 11.78 -6.68 28.35
CA PRO A 354 12.20 -8.06 28.08
C PRO A 354 11.08 -9.09 28.32
N GLU A 355 10.13 -8.80 29.22
CA GLU A 355 8.97 -9.68 29.44
C GLU A 355 8.04 -9.66 28.23
N VAL A 356 7.77 -8.48 27.68
CA VAL A 356 7.02 -8.31 26.41
C VAL A 356 7.67 -9.10 25.28
N GLN A 357 8.98 -8.93 25.10
CA GLN A 357 9.71 -9.67 24.06
C GLN A 357 9.65 -11.19 24.28
N THR A 358 9.79 -11.63 25.52
CA THR A 358 9.75 -13.05 25.87
C THR A 358 8.36 -13.64 25.61
N PHE A 359 7.31 -12.96 26.03
CA PHE A 359 5.93 -13.35 25.76
C PHE A 359 5.66 -13.52 24.27
N LEU A 360 5.96 -12.49 23.45
CA LEU A 360 5.70 -12.51 22.01
C LEU A 360 6.52 -13.60 21.29
N LEU A 361 7.76 -13.86 21.71
CA LEU A 361 8.57 -14.95 21.17
C LEU A 361 8.03 -16.32 21.57
N GLN A 362 7.54 -16.50 22.81
CA GLN A 362 6.90 -17.75 23.23
C GLN A 362 5.62 -18.01 22.42
N LEU A 363 4.82 -16.96 22.19
CA LEU A 363 3.62 -17.06 21.35
C LEU A 363 3.96 -17.44 19.90
N ALA A 364 4.99 -16.82 19.31
CA ALA A 364 5.46 -17.17 17.98
C ALA A 364 6.01 -18.61 17.92
N CYS A 365 6.72 -19.06 18.95
CA CYS A 365 7.17 -20.45 19.07
C CYS A 365 6.00 -21.43 19.15
N GLU A 366 4.98 -21.13 19.95
CA GLU A 366 3.77 -21.96 20.04
C GLU A 366 3.11 -22.13 18.67
N ILE A 367 2.93 -21.03 17.92
CA ILE A 367 2.38 -21.07 16.57
C ILE A 367 3.25 -21.93 15.64
N ILE A 368 4.56 -21.72 15.65
CA ILE A 368 5.50 -22.47 14.79
C ILE A 368 5.45 -23.98 15.09
N TYR A 369 5.53 -24.36 16.37
CA TYR A 369 5.61 -25.77 16.75
C TYR A 369 4.28 -26.51 16.71
N THR A 370 3.16 -25.79 16.84
CA THR A 370 1.83 -26.42 16.83
C THR A 370 1.26 -26.50 15.42
N TYR A 371 1.43 -25.45 14.63
CA TYR A 371 0.74 -25.28 13.35
C TYR A 371 1.63 -25.40 12.12
N HIS A 372 2.93 -25.30 12.26
CA HIS A 372 3.91 -25.41 11.16
C HIS A 372 3.56 -24.52 9.94
N PRO A 373 3.34 -23.21 10.13
CA PRO A 373 3.04 -22.29 9.03
C PRO A 373 4.23 -22.16 8.07
N ASP A 374 3.97 -21.78 6.82
CA ASP A 374 5.05 -21.51 5.85
C ASP A 374 5.84 -20.22 6.18
N GLY A 375 5.22 -19.29 6.88
CA GLY A 375 5.88 -18.03 7.27
C GLY A 375 5.21 -17.30 8.41
N ILE A 376 5.94 -16.31 8.94
CA ILE A 376 5.42 -15.27 9.83
C ILE A 376 5.60 -13.92 9.15
N ASN A 377 4.54 -13.12 9.12
CA ASN A 377 4.52 -11.75 8.64
C ASN A 377 4.32 -10.82 9.84
N MET A 378 5.38 -10.15 10.28
CA MET A 378 5.33 -9.22 11.41
C MET A 378 4.69 -7.91 10.96
N ASP A 379 3.52 -7.59 11.50
CA ASP A 379 2.93 -6.27 11.43
C ASP A 379 3.11 -5.52 12.75
N TYR A 380 2.95 -4.21 12.76
CA TYR A 380 3.17 -3.35 13.92
C TYR A 380 4.51 -3.63 14.64
N ILE A 381 5.52 -4.08 13.88
CA ILE A 381 6.89 -4.31 14.34
C ILE A 381 7.62 -2.95 14.45
N ARG A 382 7.14 -2.11 15.35
CA ARG A 382 7.52 -0.71 15.49
C ARG A 382 6.95 -0.07 16.75
N TYR A 383 7.39 1.12 17.04
CA TYR A 383 6.70 2.01 17.98
C TYR A 383 5.46 2.65 17.35
N PRO A 384 4.51 3.18 18.17
CA PRO A 384 3.43 4.01 17.67
C PRO A 384 3.99 5.24 16.94
N GLN A 385 3.16 5.87 16.10
CA GLN A 385 3.52 7.08 15.38
C GLN A 385 3.93 8.18 16.37
N SER A 386 5.19 8.59 16.31
CA SER A 386 5.69 9.82 16.92
C SER A 386 5.60 10.97 15.93
N ASN A 387 5.52 12.21 16.42
CA ASN A 387 5.66 13.36 15.55
C ASN A 387 7.12 13.57 15.14
N ALA A 388 7.32 14.28 14.00
CA ALA A 388 8.66 14.56 13.51
C ALA A 388 9.49 15.35 14.56
N PRO A 389 10.75 14.95 14.82
CA PRO A 389 11.53 15.45 15.95
C PRO A 389 11.86 16.94 15.90
N HIS A 390 11.72 17.58 14.74
CA HIS A 390 12.09 18.99 14.54
C HIS A 390 10.93 20.01 14.70
N SER A 391 9.73 19.56 15.02
CA SER A 391 8.61 20.48 15.29
C SER A 391 8.56 20.80 16.79
N VAL A 392 8.43 22.09 17.10
CA VAL A 392 8.41 22.59 18.49
C VAL A 392 7.34 21.87 19.33
N GLY A 393 7.74 21.29 20.45
CA GLY A 393 6.87 20.58 21.38
C GLY A 393 6.46 19.16 20.94
N THR A 394 6.99 18.62 19.83
CA THR A 394 6.62 17.30 19.32
C THR A 394 7.34 16.15 20.02
N ASP A 395 8.47 16.40 20.68
CA ASP A 395 9.17 15.41 21.51
C ASP A 395 8.27 14.89 22.64
N GLN A 396 7.30 15.69 23.10
CA GLN A 396 6.31 15.30 24.13
C GLN A 396 5.40 14.15 23.68
N LEU A 397 5.21 13.97 22.37
CA LEU A 397 4.42 12.90 21.78
C LEU A 397 5.30 11.74 21.26
N ALA A 398 6.62 11.77 21.53
CA ALA A 398 7.51 10.66 21.25
C ALA A 398 7.23 9.50 22.23
N TRP A 399 7.26 8.27 21.70
CA TRP A 399 6.97 7.04 22.44
C TRP A 399 8.24 6.34 22.96
N GLY A 400 8.06 5.44 23.93
CA GLY A 400 9.14 4.62 24.49
C GLY A 400 9.65 5.11 25.84
N TYR A 401 8.94 5.96 26.56
CA TYR A 401 9.37 6.54 27.83
C TYR A 401 8.88 5.77 29.07
N THR A 402 8.74 4.46 28.96
CA THR A 402 8.41 3.59 30.09
C THR A 402 9.50 3.63 31.16
N ASN A 403 9.15 3.28 32.40
CA ASN A 403 10.12 3.20 33.50
C ASN A 403 11.27 2.23 33.16
N TYR A 404 10.95 1.10 32.50
CA TYR A 404 11.97 0.16 32.08
C TYR A 404 12.93 0.80 31.08
N ALA A 405 12.43 1.34 29.97
CA ALA A 405 13.26 1.95 28.94
C ALA A 405 14.16 3.07 29.48
N ARG A 406 13.59 3.92 30.35
CA ARG A 406 14.32 5.03 30.97
C ARG A 406 15.45 4.55 31.86
N ASN A 407 15.19 3.58 32.74
CA ASN A 407 16.19 3.03 33.66
C ASN A 407 17.28 2.27 32.91
N ASP A 408 16.92 1.47 31.89
CA ASP A 408 17.85 0.73 31.05
C ASP A 408 18.76 1.71 30.29
N PHE A 409 18.21 2.72 29.63
CA PHE A 409 18.99 3.75 28.95
C PHE A 409 19.89 4.52 29.91
N LYS A 410 19.39 4.93 31.08
CA LYS A 410 20.16 5.62 32.10
C LYS A 410 21.32 4.77 32.61
N SER A 411 21.13 3.46 32.74
CA SER A 411 22.22 2.56 33.16
C SER A 411 23.38 2.51 32.14
N ILE A 412 23.08 2.69 30.86
CA ILE A 412 24.03 2.65 29.75
C ILE A 412 24.72 4.00 29.54
N TYR A 413 23.95 5.09 29.55
CA TYR A 413 24.40 6.42 29.14
C TYR A 413 24.54 7.42 30.29
N GLY A 414 24.13 7.07 31.50
CA GLY A 414 24.17 7.95 32.68
C GLY A 414 23.10 9.03 32.74
N VAL A 415 22.24 9.15 31.71
CA VAL A 415 21.24 10.22 31.54
C VAL A 415 19.85 9.63 31.41
N ASP A 416 18.87 10.19 32.12
CA ASP A 416 17.47 9.81 31.95
C ASP A 416 16.91 10.46 30.67
N PRO A 417 16.39 9.66 29.71
CA PRO A 417 15.90 10.20 28.45
C PRO A 417 14.72 11.18 28.59
N ILE A 418 14.05 11.23 29.74
CA ILE A 418 13.00 12.22 30.01
C ILE A 418 13.52 13.65 29.95
N THR A 419 14.81 13.88 30.27
CA THR A 419 15.46 15.18 30.24
C THR A 419 16.04 15.53 28.88
N ILE A 420 16.12 14.57 27.95
CA ILE A 420 16.71 14.74 26.61
C ILE A 420 15.71 15.41 25.67
N THR A 421 16.17 16.37 24.89
CA THR A 421 15.44 17.04 23.81
C THR A 421 16.10 16.76 22.46
N PRO A 422 15.43 17.02 21.31
CA PRO A 422 16.02 16.85 19.99
C PRO A 422 17.33 17.64 19.74
N CYS A 423 17.61 18.65 20.56
CA CYS A 423 18.83 19.47 20.48
C CYS A 423 20.00 18.93 21.31
N ASP A 424 19.77 17.91 22.12
CA ASP A 424 20.78 17.34 23.00
C ASP A 424 21.67 16.30 22.30
N ASN A 425 22.93 16.21 22.70
CA ASN A 425 23.90 15.24 22.17
C ASN A 425 23.45 13.77 22.34
N TYR A 426 22.63 13.47 23.34
CA TYR A 426 22.10 12.12 23.60
C TYR A 426 20.83 11.79 22.82
N TRP A 427 20.25 12.75 22.06
CA TRP A 427 19.01 12.49 21.32
C TRP A 427 19.14 11.36 20.31
N GLN A 428 20.24 11.36 19.54
CA GLN A 428 20.48 10.30 18.56
C GLN A 428 20.63 8.93 19.25
N ALA A 429 21.37 8.87 20.35
CA ALA A 429 21.55 7.64 21.13
C ALA A 429 20.19 7.11 21.66
N TRP A 430 19.29 8.01 22.09
CA TRP A 430 17.94 7.65 22.52
C TRP A 430 17.08 7.12 21.34
N CYS A 431 17.19 7.71 20.16
CA CYS A 431 16.53 7.21 18.96
C CYS A 431 17.06 5.83 18.56
N ASP A 432 18.38 5.65 18.58
CA ASP A 432 19.02 4.38 18.24
C ASP A 432 18.69 3.28 19.26
N TYR A 433 18.69 3.59 20.57
CA TYR A 433 18.25 2.66 21.60
C TYR A 433 16.86 2.07 21.30
N ARG A 434 15.89 2.91 20.97
CA ARG A 434 14.52 2.44 20.66
C ARG A 434 14.49 1.57 19.39
N ARG A 435 15.22 1.95 18.35
CA ARG A 435 15.37 1.15 17.10
C ARG A 435 16.01 -0.20 17.37
N ASP A 436 17.04 -0.20 18.21
CA ASP A 436 17.77 -1.43 18.57
C ASP A 436 16.90 -2.42 19.36
N LYS A 437 15.96 -1.95 20.20
CA LYS A 437 15.02 -2.83 20.90
C LYS A 437 14.10 -3.57 19.95
N VAL A 438 13.58 -2.88 18.92
CA VAL A 438 12.79 -3.51 17.85
C VAL A 438 13.67 -4.48 17.04
N THR A 439 14.85 -4.04 16.62
CA THR A 439 15.81 -4.87 15.86
C THR A 439 16.24 -6.11 16.64
N TYR A 440 16.41 -5.99 17.96
CA TYR A 440 16.75 -7.11 18.83
C TYR A 440 15.66 -8.19 18.83
N PHE A 441 14.38 -7.79 18.88
CA PHE A 441 13.25 -8.71 18.73
C PHE A 441 13.27 -9.41 17.38
N VAL A 442 13.40 -8.66 16.27
CA VAL A 442 13.46 -9.20 14.90
C VAL A 442 14.59 -10.23 14.78
N ARG A 443 15.77 -9.92 15.29
CA ARG A 443 16.93 -10.84 15.27
C ARG A 443 16.66 -12.14 16.02
N ARG A 444 15.99 -12.07 17.19
CA ARG A 444 15.65 -13.26 17.99
C ARG A 444 14.61 -14.13 17.27
N LEU A 445 13.55 -13.53 16.74
CA LEU A 445 12.53 -14.24 16.00
C LEU A 445 13.09 -14.84 14.71
N SER A 446 13.98 -14.13 14.01
CA SER A 446 14.69 -14.63 12.82
C SER A 446 15.42 -15.95 13.09
N LYS A 447 16.13 -16.05 14.22
CA LYS A 447 16.82 -17.27 14.61
C LYS A 447 15.85 -18.44 14.81
N ILE A 448 14.72 -18.19 15.45
CA ILE A 448 13.66 -19.19 15.68
C ILE A 448 13.07 -19.66 14.34
N CYS A 449 12.68 -18.71 13.49
CA CYS A 449 12.09 -19.01 12.18
C CYS A 449 13.06 -19.85 11.31
N ARG A 450 14.33 -19.45 11.22
CA ARG A 450 15.34 -20.19 10.44
C ARG A 450 15.57 -21.60 10.93
N SER A 451 15.60 -21.79 12.26
CA SER A 451 15.76 -23.13 12.85
C SER A 451 14.59 -24.07 12.56
N ASN A 452 13.47 -23.52 12.11
CA ASN A 452 12.24 -24.27 11.82
C ASN A 452 11.82 -24.19 10.35
N ASN A 453 12.65 -23.64 9.45
CA ASN A 453 12.34 -23.43 8.01
C ASN A 453 11.08 -22.61 7.77
N VAL A 454 10.80 -21.65 8.62
CA VAL A 454 9.67 -20.71 8.51
C VAL A 454 10.18 -19.38 7.95
N ASN A 455 9.56 -18.88 6.87
CA ASN A 455 9.90 -17.59 6.30
C ASN A 455 9.52 -16.44 7.24
N LEU A 456 10.39 -15.46 7.41
CA LEU A 456 10.10 -14.27 8.20
C LEU A 456 9.99 -13.05 7.29
N THR A 457 8.81 -12.45 7.25
CA THR A 457 8.54 -11.22 6.51
C THR A 457 8.06 -10.11 7.44
N ALA A 458 8.12 -8.87 7.00
CA ALA A 458 7.65 -7.74 7.79
C ALA A 458 6.88 -6.72 6.96
N VAL A 459 5.81 -6.20 7.56
CA VAL A 459 5.10 -5.01 7.08
C VAL A 459 5.95 -3.78 7.42
N ILE A 460 6.31 -3.00 6.41
CA ILE A 460 7.17 -1.83 6.59
C ILE A 460 6.55 -0.56 5.99
N PHE A 461 6.93 0.58 6.54
CA PHE A 461 6.68 1.87 5.91
C PHE A 461 7.73 2.11 4.83
N PRO A 462 7.32 2.35 3.56
CA PRO A 462 8.26 2.44 2.44
C PRO A 462 9.16 3.66 2.49
N ASN A 463 8.69 4.77 3.06
CA ASN A 463 9.52 5.95 3.30
C ASN A 463 10.48 5.68 4.47
N ARG A 464 11.78 5.54 4.15
CA ARG A 464 12.82 5.20 5.12
C ARG A 464 12.94 6.23 6.26
N CYS A 465 12.92 7.53 5.94
CA CYS A 465 13.06 8.58 6.95
C CYS A 465 11.88 8.54 7.92
N ALA A 466 10.65 8.49 7.40
CA ALA A 466 9.46 8.38 8.23
C ALA A 466 9.43 7.10 9.08
N ALA A 467 9.88 5.97 8.54
CA ALA A 467 9.99 4.72 9.29
C ALA A 467 10.97 4.84 10.46
N LEU A 468 12.15 5.44 10.23
CA LEU A 468 13.17 5.63 11.26
C LEU A 468 12.77 6.64 12.32
N GLU A 469 12.29 7.81 11.91
CA GLU A 469 12.09 8.96 12.81
C GLU A 469 10.76 8.87 13.55
N ASN A 470 9.70 8.49 12.84
CA ASN A 470 8.36 8.54 13.41
C ASN A 470 7.92 7.20 14.01
N LYS A 471 8.54 6.08 13.61
CA LYS A 471 8.09 4.74 14.02
C LYS A 471 9.20 3.87 14.62
N HIS A 472 10.44 4.33 14.63
CA HIS A 472 11.63 3.59 15.09
C HIS A 472 11.72 2.20 14.42
N GLN A 473 11.39 2.12 13.13
CA GLN A 473 11.42 0.90 12.32
C GLN A 473 12.62 0.93 11.38
N ASP A 474 13.75 0.32 11.80
CA ASP A 474 14.97 0.27 10.98
C ASP A 474 15.03 -1.00 10.12
N TRP A 475 14.12 -1.11 9.18
CA TRP A 475 14.03 -2.25 8.27
C TRP A 475 15.27 -2.41 7.36
N VAL A 476 16.06 -1.35 7.17
CA VAL A 476 17.32 -1.43 6.38
C VAL A 476 18.35 -2.28 7.12
N VAL A 477 18.48 -2.10 8.43
CA VAL A 477 19.37 -2.92 9.27
C VAL A 477 18.94 -4.38 9.25
N TRP A 478 17.63 -4.65 9.30
CA TRP A 478 17.13 -6.04 9.26
C TRP A 478 17.49 -6.74 7.94
N SER A 479 17.35 -6.04 6.83
CA SER A 479 17.69 -6.53 5.48
C SER A 479 19.20 -6.75 5.33
N LYS A 480 20.02 -5.77 5.74
CA LYS A 480 21.48 -5.84 5.60
C LYS A 480 22.14 -6.94 6.42
N ASN A 481 21.54 -7.29 7.56
CA ASN A 481 22.04 -8.34 8.45
C ASN A 481 21.35 -9.71 8.21
N ASP A 482 20.59 -9.83 7.12
CA ASP A 482 19.85 -11.05 6.78
C ASP A 482 18.92 -11.54 7.92
N TYR A 483 18.30 -10.62 8.68
CA TYR A 483 17.34 -11.00 9.73
C TYR A 483 15.95 -11.24 9.16
N ILE A 484 15.70 -10.91 7.90
CA ILE A 484 14.39 -10.95 7.25
C ILE A 484 14.50 -11.56 5.86
N ASP A 485 13.53 -12.36 5.47
CA ASP A 485 13.48 -13.01 4.16
C ASP A 485 12.77 -12.13 3.11
N GLY A 486 11.86 -11.27 3.55
CA GLY A 486 11.13 -10.37 2.66
C GLY A 486 10.39 -9.24 3.37
N PHE A 487 10.01 -8.25 2.58
CA PHE A 487 9.19 -7.12 3.00
C PHE A 487 7.84 -7.10 2.29
N THR A 488 6.82 -6.68 3.02
CA THR A 488 5.47 -6.41 2.53
C THR A 488 5.11 -4.97 2.87
N PRO A 489 5.70 -3.97 2.18
CA PRO A 489 5.47 -2.55 2.47
C PRO A 489 4.03 -2.13 2.17
N LEU A 490 3.53 -1.16 2.93
CA LEU A 490 2.23 -0.55 2.74
C LEU A 490 2.29 0.53 1.65
N PHE A 491 1.80 0.22 0.45
CA PHE A 491 1.64 1.21 -0.63
C PHE A 491 0.22 1.76 -0.61
N LEU A 492 -0.01 2.71 0.30
CA LEU A 492 -1.32 3.31 0.58
C LEU A 492 -1.72 4.32 -0.52
N THR A 493 -1.85 3.86 -1.75
CA THR A 493 -2.21 4.70 -2.89
C THR A 493 -2.98 3.93 -3.96
N CYS A 494 -3.86 4.60 -4.68
CA CYS A 494 -4.47 4.09 -5.92
C CYS A 494 -3.62 4.44 -7.15
N ASP A 495 -2.74 5.44 -7.05
CA ASP A 495 -1.93 5.91 -8.18
C ASP A 495 -0.73 4.99 -8.45
N PRO A 496 -0.62 4.41 -9.68
CA PRO A 496 0.46 3.49 -10.02
C PRO A 496 1.85 4.16 -10.08
N VAL A 497 1.93 5.46 -10.38
CA VAL A 497 3.20 6.19 -10.40
C VAL A 497 3.73 6.37 -8.99
N THR A 498 2.88 6.82 -8.07
CA THR A 498 3.23 6.93 -6.64
C THR A 498 3.60 5.57 -6.06
N ALA A 499 2.85 4.50 -6.38
CA ALA A 499 3.20 3.15 -5.97
C ALA A 499 4.60 2.74 -6.48
N SER A 500 4.90 3.00 -7.75
CA SER A 500 6.21 2.74 -8.37
C SER A 500 7.35 3.46 -7.64
N ASP A 501 7.16 4.72 -7.27
CA ASP A 501 8.17 5.51 -6.56
C ASP A 501 8.40 5.01 -5.13
N LEU A 502 7.34 4.64 -4.42
CA LEU A 502 7.45 4.02 -3.11
C LEU A 502 8.22 2.68 -3.19
N MET A 503 7.95 1.86 -4.21
CA MET A 503 8.68 0.63 -4.48
C MET A 503 10.18 0.90 -4.72
N ARG A 504 10.53 1.90 -5.57
CA ARG A 504 11.91 2.33 -5.82
C ARG A 504 12.60 2.76 -4.52
N GLY A 505 11.88 3.46 -3.64
CA GLY A 505 12.37 3.86 -2.32
C GLY A 505 12.82 2.68 -1.47
N VAL A 506 12.06 1.59 -1.47
CA VAL A 506 12.46 0.35 -0.75
C VAL A 506 13.62 -0.35 -1.45
N ILE A 507 13.56 -0.52 -2.78
CA ILE A 507 14.60 -1.19 -3.57
C ILE A 507 15.97 -0.53 -3.38
N LYS A 508 16.01 0.80 -3.29
CA LYS A 508 17.25 1.57 -3.10
C LYS A 508 18.03 1.18 -1.86
N TYR A 509 17.37 0.76 -0.80
CA TYR A 509 18.00 0.56 0.52
C TYR A 509 18.02 -0.88 0.98
N LYS A 510 17.13 -1.75 0.47
CA LYS A 510 17.11 -3.16 0.85
C LYS A 510 18.33 -3.93 0.32
N ASN A 511 18.69 -5.02 0.99
CA ASN A 511 19.62 -5.99 0.44
C ASN A 511 19.00 -6.64 -0.81
N PRO A 512 19.72 -6.81 -1.92
CA PRO A 512 19.22 -7.49 -3.11
C PRO A 512 18.63 -8.89 -2.85
N LYS A 513 19.14 -9.63 -1.85
CA LYS A 513 18.65 -10.96 -1.48
C LYS A 513 17.32 -10.95 -0.73
N THR A 514 16.95 -9.84 -0.11
CA THR A 514 15.67 -9.71 0.59
C THR A 514 14.55 -9.56 -0.45
N ASN A 515 13.55 -10.42 -0.41
CA ASN A 515 12.40 -10.34 -1.29
C ASN A 515 11.58 -9.06 -1.01
N LEU A 516 10.87 -8.60 -2.02
CA LEU A 516 9.94 -7.48 -1.92
C LEU A 516 8.61 -7.89 -2.53
N TYR A 517 7.55 -7.82 -1.73
CA TYR A 517 6.19 -8.13 -2.16
C TYR A 517 5.34 -6.86 -2.05
N ALA A 518 4.84 -6.36 -3.16
CA ALA A 518 4.07 -5.12 -3.19
C ALA A 518 2.75 -5.28 -2.43
N GLY A 519 2.57 -4.56 -1.33
CA GLY A 519 1.30 -4.49 -0.60
C GLY A 519 0.34 -3.54 -1.29
N LEU A 520 -0.64 -4.07 -2.04
CA LEU A 520 -1.58 -3.34 -2.88
C LEU A 520 -2.93 -3.16 -2.18
N PHE A 521 -3.34 -1.91 -2.00
CA PHE A 521 -4.52 -1.56 -1.22
C PHE A 521 -5.73 -1.32 -2.11
N VAL A 522 -6.50 -2.38 -2.39
CA VAL A 522 -7.72 -2.30 -3.23
C VAL A 522 -8.81 -1.42 -2.61
N THR A 523 -8.78 -1.17 -1.30
CA THR A 523 -9.66 -0.22 -0.61
C THR A 523 -9.53 1.21 -1.13
N PHE A 524 -8.33 1.62 -1.58
CA PHE A 524 -8.09 2.94 -2.14
C PHE A 524 -8.42 3.04 -3.63
N MET A 525 -8.59 1.89 -4.31
CA MET A 525 -8.85 1.85 -5.76
C MET A 525 -10.34 2.05 -6.11
N ASN A 526 -11.23 2.18 -5.14
CA ASN A 526 -12.67 2.43 -5.33
C ASN A 526 -13.33 1.49 -6.36
N GLY A 527 -12.91 0.22 -6.39
CA GLY A 527 -13.40 -0.79 -7.35
C GLY A 527 -12.73 -0.75 -8.73
N SER A 528 -11.72 0.09 -8.94
CA SER A 528 -10.96 0.15 -10.20
C SER A 528 -10.05 -1.07 -10.38
N GLN A 529 -10.48 -2.04 -11.17
CA GLN A 529 -9.67 -3.23 -11.49
C GLN A 529 -8.43 -2.87 -12.34
N SER A 530 -8.55 -1.87 -13.19
CA SER A 530 -7.43 -1.42 -14.03
C SER A 530 -6.29 -0.83 -13.22
N ASP A 531 -6.56 -0.15 -12.09
CA ASP A 531 -5.51 0.40 -11.23
C ASP A 531 -4.74 -0.72 -10.52
N LEU A 532 -5.40 -1.80 -10.13
CA LEU A 532 -4.72 -2.99 -9.61
C LEU A 532 -3.76 -3.58 -10.66
N ILE A 533 -4.21 -3.73 -11.90
CA ILE A 533 -3.37 -4.25 -12.99
C ILE A 533 -2.19 -3.32 -13.27
N ARG A 534 -2.40 -2.00 -13.27
CA ARG A 534 -1.33 -1.00 -13.44
C ARG A 534 -0.27 -1.10 -12.33
N GLN A 535 -0.70 -1.21 -11.08
CA GLN A 535 0.25 -1.35 -9.96
C GLN A 535 1.02 -2.68 -10.03
N ILE A 536 0.38 -3.78 -10.44
CA ILE A 536 1.06 -5.07 -10.67
C ILE A 536 2.07 -4.93 -11.83
N HIS A 537 1.70 -4.25 -12.91
CA HIS A 537 2.60 -3.99 -14.03
C HIS A 537 3.83 -3.18 -13.58
N GLU A 538 3.64 -2.09 -12.83
CA GLU A 538 4.74 -1.29 -12.27
C GLU A 538 5.65 -2.11 -11.34
N ALA A 539 5.07 -2.95 -10.47
CA ALA A 539 5.83 -3.86 -9.62
C ALA A 539 6.73 -4.80 -10.45
N ARG A 540 6.22 -5.35 -11.55
CA ARG A 540 6.97 -6.23 -12.45
C ARG A 540 8.06 -5.51 -13.24
N LYS A 541 7.83 -4.28 -13.68
CA LYS A 541 8.87 -3.42 -14.31
C LYS A 541 10.05 -3.23 -13.35
N LEU A 542 9.79 -3.13 -12.07
CA LEU A 542 10.81 -2.99 -11.03
C LEU A 542 11.38 -4.33 -10.55
N LYS A 543 10.98 -5.46 -11.18
CA LYS A 543 11.43 -6.82 -10.85
C LYS A 543 11.17 -7.19 -9.38
N ILE A 544 10.04 -6.75 -8.85
CA ILE A 544 9.57 -7.12 -7.51
C ILE A 544 9.13 -8.59 -7.53
N ASP A 545 9.31 -9.28 -6.38
CA ASP A 545 9.16 -10.74 -6.26
C ASP A 545 7.69 -11.20 -6.17
N GLY A 546 6.75 -10.26 -6.07
CA GLY A 546 5.33 -10.55 -6.05
C GLY A 546 4.50 -9.41 -5.49
N PHE A 547 3.22 -9.68 -5.28
CA PHE A 547 2.29 -8.73 -4.69
C PHE A 547 1.39 -9.42 -3.66
N SER A 548 0.84 -8.62 -2.75
CA SER A 548 -0.17 -9.05 -1.80
C SER A 548 -1.29 -8.03 -1.71
N ILE A 549 -2.52 -8.47 -1.83
CA ILE A 549 -3.71 -7.62 -1.86
C ILE A 549 -4.20 -7.39 -0.43
N PHE A 550 -4.33 -6.17 -0.02
CA PHE A 550 -4.97 -5.77 1.22
C PHE A 550 -6.38 -5.23 0.92
N ASP A 551 -7.43 -5.91 1.33
CA ASP A 551 -7.48 -7.18 2.04
C ASP A 551 -8.61 -8.05 1.45
N TYR A 552 -8.79 -9.25 1.98
CA TYR A 552 -9.82 -10.20 1.51
C TYR A 552 -11.24 -9.63 1.57
N ALA A 553 -11.57 -8.84 2.59
CA ALA A 553 -12.90 -8.24 2.74
C ALA A 553 -13.27 -7.29 1.59
N HIS A 554 -12.26 -6.66 0.98
CA HIS A 554 -12.41 -5.73 -0.14
C HIS A 554 -12.03 -6.34 -1.50
N PHE A 555 -11.58 -7.61 -1.50
CA PHE A 555 -11.21 -8.34 -2.71
C PHE A 555 -12.45 -8.90 -3.42
N GLN A 556 -13.19 -8.01 -4.11
CA GLN A 556 -14.45 -8.30 -4.79
C GLN A 556 -14.27 -9.27 -5.97
N ASP A 557 -15.36 -9.90 -6.41
CA ASP A 557 -15.36 -10.85 -7.53
C ASP A 557 -14.92 -10.21 -8.86
N SER A 558 -15.13 -8.92 -9.03
CA SER A 558 -14.65 -8.15 -10.18
C SER A 558 -13.12 -8.13 -10.27
N TYR A 559 -12.41 -7.96 -9.14
CA TYR A 559 -10.94 -8.07 -9.09
C TYR A 559 -10.47 -9.49 -9.40
N ILE A 560 -11.14 -10.50 -8.85
CA ILE A 560 -10.84 -11.91 -9.12
C ILE A 560 -10.99 -12.22 -10.60
N ALA A 561 -12.10 -11.81 -11.21
CA ALA A 561 -12.35 -12.02 -12.63
C ALA A 561 -11.25 -11.38 -13.49
N THR A 562 -10.85 -10.15 -13.15
CA THR A 562 -9.80 -9.42 -13.87
C THR A 562 -8.44 -10.10 -13.75
N LEU A 563 -8.02 -10.51 -12.56
CA LEU A 563 -6.75 -11.23 -12.36
C LEU A 563 -6.71 -12.57 -13.10
N LYS A 564 -7.86 -13.24 -13.21
CA LYS A 564 -7.99 -14.50 -13.96
C LYS A 564 -7.88 -14.34 -15.47
N GLU A 565 -8.06 -13.15 -16.02
CA GLU A 565 -7.93 -12.94 -17.46
C GLU A 565 -6.49 -13.21 -17.94
N SER A 566 -5.46 -12.94 -17.11
CA SER A 566 -4.07 -13.19 -17.47
C SER A 566 -3.15 -13.35 -16.27
N VAL A 567 -3.08 -12.35 -15.40
CA VAL A 567 -2.07 -12.20 -14.32
C VAL A 567 -1.94 -13.44 -13.43
N CYS A 568 -3.05 -14.06 -13.08
CA CYS A 568 -3.12 -15.22 -12.17
C CYS A 568 -3.44 -16.55 -12.86
N THR A 569 -3.54 -16.57 -14.19
CA THR A 569 -3.86 -17.81 -14.95
C THR A 569 -2.67 -18.22 -15.80
N PRO A 570 -2.08 -19.39 -15.57
CA PRO A 570 -1.00 -19.89 -16.40
C PRO A 570 -1.48 -20.09 -17.85
N PRO A 571 -0.62 -19.88 -18.85
CA PRO A 571 -0.94 -20.19 -20.23
C PRO A 571 -1.25 -21.70 -20.37
N PRO A 572 -2.13 -22.10 -21.30
CA PRO A 572 -2.42 -23.50 -21.54
C PRO A 572 -1.13 -24.24 -21.95
N GLU A 573 -0.96 -25.43 -21.41
CA GLU A 573 0.19 -26.25 -21.79
C GLU A 573 0.26 -26.42 -23.32
N PRO A 574 1.44 -26.28 -23.94
CA PRO A 574 1.59 -26.49 -25.37
C PRO A 574 1.14 -27.92 -25.71
N LYS A 575 0.18 -28.04 -26.62
CA LYS A 575 -0.30 -29.35 -27.08
C LYS A 575 0.90 -30.17 -27.55
N LYS A 576 1.20 -31.26 -26.85
CA LYS A 576 2.25 -32.21 -27.28
C LYS A 576 1.90 -32.66 -28.70
N ILE A 577 2.61 -32.18 -29.69
CA ILE A 577 2.50 -32.64 -31.07
C ILE A 577 2.93 -34.10 -31.07
N LYS A 578 1.96 -35.02 -31.20
CA LYS A 578 2.28 -36.43 -31.41
C LYS A 578 3.04 -36.52 -32.73
N VAL A 579 4.36 -36.57 -32.67
CA VAL A 579 5.22 -36.88 -33.81
C VAL A 579 4.85 -38.30 -34.21
N LYS A 580 4.09 -38.48 -35.31
CA LYS A 580 3.87 -39.77 -35.93
C LYS A 580 5.22 -40.34 -36.32
N GLN A 581 5.76 -41.28 -35.58
CA GLN A 581 6.91 -42.07 -35.99
C GLN A 581 6.54 -42.78 -37.29
N LYS A 582 7.12 -42.30 -38.40
CA LYS A 582 7.09 -43.04 -39.68
C LYS A 582 7.85 -44.34 -39.49
N THR A 583 7.14 -45.42 -39.35
CA THR A 583 7.70 -46.78 -39.37
C THR A 583 8.39 -47.02 -40.71
N LYS A 584 9.73 -47.03 -40.73
CA LYS A 584 10.51 -47.46 -41.89
C LYS A 584 10.24 -48.95 -42.13
N LYS A 585 9.41 -49.27 -43.14
CA LYS A 585 9.29 -50.64 -43.66
C LYS A 585 10.68 -51.09 -44.15
N ARG A 586 11.29 -52.05 -43.47
CA ARG A 586 12.48 -52.77 -43.93
C ARG A 586 12.06 -53.63 -45.12
N ILE A 587 12.47 -53.23 -46.32
CA ILE A 587 12.40 -54.08 -47.52
C ILE A 587 13.45 -55.18 -47.36
N ARG A 588 13.04 -56.37 -47.13
CA ARG A 588 13.89 -57.61 -47.27
C ARG A 588 14.06 -57.83 -48.75
N ARG A 589 15.27 -57.71 -49.27
CA ARG A 589 15.67 -58.35 -50.57
C ARG A 589 15.94 -59.78 -50.34
N LYS A 590 15.30 -60.65 -51.18
CA LYS A 590 15.66 -62.06 -51.43
C LYS A 590 16.94 -62.14 -52.24
#